data_e9a2000b24c4ef942ae2533b3d6b5e6d
#
_entry.id   e9a2000b24c4ef942ae2533b3d6b5e6d
#
_cell.length_a   1.000
_cell.length_b   1.000
_cell.length_c   1.000
_cell.angle_alpha   90.00
_cell.angle_beta   90.00
_cell.angle_gamma   90.00
#
_symmetry.space_group_name_H-M   'P 1'
#
loop_
_entity.id
_entity.type
_entity.pdbx_description
1 polymer ?
#
loop_
_entity_poly.entity_id
_entity_poly.type
_entity_poly.pdbx_seq_one_letter_code
_entity_poly.pdbx_strand_id
1 'polypeptide(L)'
;GSDWKKSWTNERGAAPEEGRKNSRLGSDIIEEIAPHEDDIVIKKQKPSVFHEAPLESHLTMFGVDSLIVCGTTTSGCVRATVTDAFSRNYRVAVVEDACFDRLQSSHAMTLLDLNLKYADVISSQEALACLSELGDQKE
;
A
#
# COMPACT_ATOMS: atom_id res chain seq x y z
N GLY A 1 7.52 30.05 -10.46
CA GLY A 1 6.95 29.07 -9.57
C GLY A 1 6.66 27.80 -10.34
N SER A 2 7.27 26.70 -9.95
CA SER A 2 7.17 25.44 -10.68
C SER A 2 5.74 24.89 -10.63
N ASP A 3 5.20 24.46 -11.75
CA ASP A 3 3.88 23.86 -11.89
C ASP A 3 3.74 22.47 -11.23
N TRP A 4 4.71 22.08 -10.40
CA TRP A 4 4.68 20.80 -9.73
C TRP A 4 3.45 20.61 -8.82
N LYS A 5 2.89 21.70 -8.26
CA LYS A 5 1.67 21.64 -7.46
C LYS A 5 0.44 21.20 -8.27
N LYS A 6 0.35 21.56 -9.56
CA LYS A 6 -0.73 21.12 -10.44
C LYS A 6 -0.67 19.64 -10.75
N SER A 7 0.49 19.02 -10.60
CA SER A 7 0.65 17.58 -10.85
C SER A 7 0.06 16.69 -9.76
N TRP A 8 -0.30 17.24 -8.62
CA TRP A 8 -0.84 16.54 -7.47
C TRP A 8 -2.35 16.78 -7.27
N THR A 9 -2.96 17.64 -8.06
CA THR A 9 -4.41 17.77 -8.08
C THR A 9 -5.02 16.61 -8.85
N ASN A 10 -6.20 16.16 -8.42
CA ASN A 10 -6.95 15.00 -8.94
C ASN A 10 -7.32 15.05 -10.44
N GLU A 11 -6.80 16.00 -11.21
CA GLU A 11 -7.05 16.13 -12.65
C GLU A 11 -6.30 15.10 -13.49
N ARG A 12 -5.34 14.37 -12.92
CA ARG A 12 -4.73 13.22 -13.59
C ARG A 12 -5.60 11.99 -13.44
N GLY A 13 -6.54 11.84 -14.30
CA GLY A 13 -7.33 10.63 -14.38
C GLY A 13 -8.83 10.83 -14.43
N ALA A 14 -9.32 12.05 -14.49
CA ALA A 14 -10.68 12.29 -14.96
C ALA A 14 -10.73 11.92 -16.45
N ALA A 15 -11.07 10.65 -16.73
CA ALA A 15 -11.51 10.29 -18.07
C ALA A 15 -12.68 11.21 -18.44
N PRO A 16 -12.80 11.63 -19.73
CA PRO A 16 -13.92 12.45 -20.17
C PRO A 16 -15.25 11.83 -19.73
N GLU A 17 -16.19 12.65 -19.29
CA GLU A 17 -17.51 12.20 -18.81
C GLU A 17 -18.34 11.47 -19.89
N GLU A 18 -18.00 11.61 -21.14
CA GLU A 18 -18.62 10.92 -22.27
C GLU A 18 -18.15 9.47 -22.37
N GLY A 19 -18.80 8.58 -21.64
CA GLY A 19 -18.52 7.13 -21.67
C GLY A 19 -18.82 6.42 -20.35
N ARG A 20 -19.10 7.15 -19.29
CA ARG A 20 -19.40 6.59 -17.97
C ARG A 20 -20.85 6.12 -17.81
N LYS A 21 -21.31 5.25 -18.70
CA LYS A 21 -22.49 4.42 -18.40
C LYS A 21 -21.99 3.16 -17.70
N ASN A 22 -22.13 3.09 -16.38
CA ASN A 22 -21.71 2.02 -15.45
C ASN A 22 -20.21 1.99 -15.08
N SER A 23 -19.51 3.10 -15.03
CA SER A 23 -18.12 3.08 -14.57
C SER A 23 -18.04 3.29 -13.06
N ARG A 24 -17.45 2.32 -12.35
CA ARG A 24 -16.86 2.52 -11.03
C ARG A 24 -15.92 3.73 -11.10
N LEU A 25 -15.87 4.50 -10.03
CA LEU A 25 -14.85 5.55 -9.92
C LEU A 25 -13.48 4.88 -10.05
N GLY A 26 -12.53 5.51 -10.74
CA GLY A 26 -11.18 4.94 -10.91
C GLY A 26 -10.40 4.76 -9.61
N SER A 27 -10.99 5.14 -8.48
CA SER A 27 -10.49 4.96 -7.12
C SER A 27 -11.18 3.82 -6.35
N ASP A 28 -12.15 3.14 -6.97
CA ASP A 28 -12.86 2.05 -6.30
C ASP A 28 -11.99 0.78 -6.28
N ILE A 29 -12.09 0.03 -5.19
CA ILE A 29 -11.45 -1.28 -5.06
C ILE A 29 -12.18 -2.25 -6.01
N ILE A 30 -11.41 -3.03 -6.78
CA ILE A 30 -11.96 -4.00 -7.73
C ILE A 30 -12.58 -5.18 -6.99
N GLU A 31 -13.51 -5.91 -7.64
CA GLU A 31 -14.27 -7.00 -7.01
C GLU A 31 -13.39 -8.15 -6.54
N GLU A 32 -12.33 -8.43 -7.28
CA GLU A 32 -11.41 -9.53 -7.04
C GLU A 32 -10.66 -9.41 -5.70
N ILE A 33 -10.53 -8.18 -5.19
CA ILE A 33 -9.91 -7.87 -3.90
C ILE A 33 -10.84 -6.99 -3.04
N ALA A 34 -12.15 -7.14 -3.20
CA ALA A 34 -13.10 -6.39 -2.40
C ALA A 34 -12.91 -6.66 -0.90
N PRO A 35 -12.96 -5.62 -0.06
CA PRO A 35 -12.79 -5.80 1.37
C PRO A 35 -13.94 -6.64 1.97
N HIS A 36 -13.62 -7.48 2.94
CA HIS A 36 -14.59 -8.16 3.80
C HIS A 36 -15.21 -7.19 4.79
N GLU A 37 -16.29 -7.61 5.45
CA GLU A 37 -17.02 -6.76 6.42
C GLU A 37 -16.16 -6.32 7.60
N ASP A 38 -15.18 -7.14 7.99
CA ASP A 38 -14.25 -6.84 9.09
C ASP A 38 -13.01 -6.04 8.67
N ASP A 39 -12.83 -5.80 7.37
CA ASP A 39 -11.66 -5.07 6.87
C ASP A 39 -11.81 -3.56 7.08
N ILE A 40 -10.72 -2.94 7.50
CA ILE A 40 -10.68 -1.48 7.69
C ILE A 40 -10.33 -0.81 6.37
N VAL A 41 -11.28 -0.10 5.78
CA VAL A 41 -11.08 0.68 4.56
C VAL A 41 -10.74 2.12 4.91
N ILE A 42 -9.52 2.54 4.57
CA ILE A 42 -9.02 3.90 4.84
C ILE A 42 -8.91 4.68 3.53
N LYS A 43 -9.64 5.78 3.44
CA LYS A 43 -9.52 6.74 2.34
C LYS A 43 -8.43 7.76 2.68
N LYS A 44 -7.32 7.72 1.96
CA LYS A 44 -6.17 8.59 2.17
C LYS A 44 -6.02 9.63 1.06
N GLN A 45 -5.45 10.78 1.40
CA GLN A 45 -5.16 11.89 0.48
C GLN A 45 -3.66 12.06 0.19
N LYS A 46 -2.80 11.34 0.91
CA LYS A 46 -1.34 11.42 0.81
C LYS A 46 -0.74 10.08 0.36
N PRO A 47 0.46 10.05 -0.19
CA PRO A 47 1.12 8.80 -0.58
C PRO A 47 1.20 7.80 0.58
N SER A 48 1.73 8.21 1.72
CA SER A 48 1.74 7.38 2.92
C SER A 48 0.38 7.40 3.64
N VAL A 49 -0.08 6.24 4.07
CA VAL A 49 -1.29 6.08 4.86
C VAL A 49 -1.12 6.52 6.33
N PHE A 50 0.10 6.85 6.75
CA PHE A 50 0.35 7.44 8.07
C PHE A 50 0.07 8.94 8.14
N HIS A 51 -0.18 9.61 7.00
CA HIS A 51 -0.48 11.03 6.95
C HIS A 51 -1.97 11.29 6.74
N GLU A 52 -2.56 12.08 7.64
CA GLU A 52 -3.96 12.51 7.57
C GLU A 52 -4.96 11.34 7.46
N ALA A 53 -4.63 10.20 8.08
CA ALA A 53 -5.45 8.99 8.09
C ALA A 53 -5.34 8.27 9.44
N PRO A 54 -6.38 7.55 9.88
CA PRO A 54 -6.43 6.97 11.23
C PRO A 54 -5.66 5.65 11.39
N LEU A 55 -4.76 5.27 10.45
CA LEU A 55 -4.07 3.98 10.48
C LEU A 55 -3.35 3.75 11.81
N GLU A 56 -2.56 4.71 12.27
CA GLU A 56 -1.75 4.55 13.49
C GLU A 56 -2.61 4.30 14.74
N SER A 57 -3.79 4.92 14.80
CA SER A 57 -4.75 4.66 15.88
C SER A 57 -5.28 3.23 15.84
N HIS A 58 -5.57 2.69 14.66
CA HIS A 58 -5.99 1.29 14.50
C HIS A 58 -4.87 0.32 14.86
N LEU A 59 -3.66 0.55 14.37
CA LEU A 59 -2.50 -0.29 14.68
C LEU A 59 -2.22 -0.35 16.18
N THR A 60 -2.29 0.80 16.85
CA THR A 60 -2.13 0.89 18.31
C THR A 60 -3.25 0.15 19.05
N MET A 61 -4.50 0.34 18.62
CA MET A 61 -5.66 -0.31 19.25
C MET A 61 -5.58 -1.84 19.16
N PHE A 62 -5.07 -2.38 18.05
CA PHE A 62 -4.92 -3.81 17.85
C PHE A 62 -3.58 -4.37 18.36
N GLY A 63 -2.70 -3.54 18.88
CA GLY A 63 -1.38 -3.97 19.37
C GLY A 63 -0.47 -4.50 18.25
N VAL A 64 -0.61 -3.96 17.04
CA VAL A 64 0.18 -4.38 15.87
C VAL A 64 1.61 -3.86 15.99
N ASP A 65 2.59 -4.73 15.77
CA ASP A 65 4.02 -4.40 15.75
C ASP A 65 4.68 -4.69 14.40
N SER A 66 3.99 -5.40 13.52
CA SER A 66 4.52 -5.88 12.24
C SER A 66 3.51 -5.66 11.12
N LEU A 67 3.97 -5.31 9.93
CA LEU A 67 3.14 -5.01 8.78
C LEU A 67 3.60 -5.79 7.54
N ILE A 68 2.66 -6.38 6.82
CA ILE A 68 2.86 -6.90 5.47
C ILE A 68 2.24 -5.90 4.51
N VAL A 69 3.05 -5.34 3.61
CA VAL A 69 2.64 -4.28 2.69
C VAL A 69 2.66 -4.77 1.26
N CYS A 70 1.57 -4.53 0.54
CA CYS A 70 1.46 -4.78 -0.90
C CYS A 70 0.67 -3.65 -1.56
N GLY A 71 0.57 -3.69 -2.89
CA GLY A 71 -0.26 -2.77 -3.68
C GLY A 71 0.51 -1.86 -4.62
N THR A 72 -0.02 -0.66 -4.88
CA THR A 72 0.43 0.24 -5.95
C THR A 72 0.49 1.69 -5.49
N THR A 73 1.43 2.46 -5.97
CA THR A 73 2.59 2.12 -6.80
C THR A 73 3.80 1.88 -5.92
N THR A 74 4.65 0.93 -6.32
CA THR A 74 5.82 0.51 -5.53
C THR A 74 6.70 1.70 -5.14
N SER A 75 7.10 2.53 -6.11
CA SER A 75 7.95 3.70 -5.89
C SER A 75 7.22 4.90 -5.26
N GLY A 76 5.92 4.83 -5.13
CA GLY A 76 5.06 5.89 -4.61
C GLY A 76 4.49 5.57 -3.23
N CYS A 77 3.23 5.14 -3.19
CA CYS A 77 2.49 4.95 -1.95
C CYS A 77 3.05 3.80 -1.09
N VAL A 78 3.49 2.70 -1.72
CA VAL A 78 4.13 1.58 -1.01
C VAL A 78 5.40 2.05 -0.33
N ARG A 79 6.34 2.64 -1.09
CA ARG A 79 7.60 3.16 -0.55
C ARG A 79 7.36 4.17 0.58
N ALA A 80 6.46 5.13 0.39
CA ALA A 80 6.17 6.14 1.40
C ALA A 80 5.62 5.52 2.69
N THR A 81 4.68 4.59 2.58
CA THR A 81 4.09 3.89 3.72
C THR A 81 5.12 3.05 4.47
N VAL A 82 5.94 2.28 3.75
CA VAL A 82 6.99 1.44 4.35
C VAL A 82 8.03 2.27 5.11
N THR A 83 8.49 3.37 4.51
CA THR A 83 9.47 4.27 5.15
C THR A 83 8.91 4.89 6.43
N ASP A 84 7.64 5.30 6.39
CA ASP A 84 6.96 5.86 7.56
C ASP A 84 6.69 4.80 8.64
N ALA A 85 6.34 3.58 8.26
CA ALA A 85 6.16 2.46 9.17
C ALA A 85 7.47 2.13 9.90
N PHE A 86 8.56 1.99 9.15
CA PHE A 86 9.89 1.77 9.72
C PHE A 86 10.30 2.89 10.68
N SER A 87 10.05 4.16 10.31
CA SER A 87 10.35 5.32 11.16
C SER A 87 9.53 5.34 12.47
N ARG A 88 8.45 4.58 12.53
CA ARG A 88 7.59 4.38 13.71
C ARG A 88 7.85 3.06 14.45
N ASN A 89 8.96 2.40 14.14
CA ASN A 89 9.41 1.13 14.74
C ASN A 89 8.52 -0.08 14.43
N TYR A 90 7.74 -0.06 13.37
CA TYR A 90 7.10 -1.28 12.88
C TYR A 90 8.12 -2.14 12.13
N ARG A 91 8.02 -3.45 12.28
CA ARG A 91 8.67 -4.41 11.39
C ARG A 91 7.87 -4.48 10.11
N VAL A 92 8.53 -4.41 8.97
CA VAL A 92 7.82 -4.34 7.68
C VAL A 92 8.33 -5.41 6.73
N ALA A 93 7.41 -6.15 6.14
CA ALA A 93 7.64 -6.97 4.96
C ALA A 93 6.91 -6.38 3.76
N VAL A 94 7.53 -6.41 2.59
CA VAL A 94 6.93 -5.98 1.31
C VAL A 94 6.81 -7.19 0.40
N VAL A 95 5.62 -7.45 -0.10
CA VAL A 95 5.35 -8.58 -1.01
C VAL A 95 5.62 -8.15 -2.45
N GLU A 96 6.76 -8.56 -3.01
CA GLU A 96 7.26 -8.06 -4.29
C GLU A 96 6.32 -8.34 -5.47
N ASP A 97 5.80 -9.55 -5.56
CA ASP A 97 4.90 -10.02 -6.61
C ASP A 97 3.44 -9.59 -6.42
N ALA A 98 3.13 -8.95 -5.27
CA ALA A 98 1.86 -8.27 -5.00
C ALA A 98 2.02 -6.74 -5.02
N CYS A 99 3.11 -6.22 -5.54
CA CYS A 99 3.34 -4.79 -5.77
C CYS A 99 3.44 -4.50 -7.27
N PHE A 100 3.00 -3.31 -7.67
CA PHE A 100 3.04 -2.88 -9.06
C PHE A 100 3.52 -1.44 -9.20
N ASP A 101 4.24 -1.17 -10.28
CA ASP A 101 4.62 0.18 -10.71
C ASP A 101 4.52 0.32 -12.23
N ARG A 102 4.37 1.56 -12.71
CA ARG A 102 4.28 1.86 -14.14
C ARG A 102 5.59 1.59 -14.88
N LEU A 103 6.72 1.81 -14.19
CA LEU A 103 8.06 1.61 -14.72
C LEU A 103 8.74 0.46 -13.98
N GLN A 104 9.11 -0.58 -14.72
CA GLN A 104 9.80 -1.75 -14.17
C GLN A 104 11.11 -1.37 -13.45
N SER A 105 11.85 -0.40 -13.98
CA SER A 105 13.07 0.09 -13.34
C SER A 105 12.81 0.75 -11.99
N SER A 106 11.76 1.58 -11.89
CA SER A 106 11.35 2.21 -10.62
C SER A 106 10.90 1.16 -9.61
N HIS A 107 10.16 0.14 -10.05
CA HIS A 107 9.75 -0.99 -9.24
C HIS A 107 10.96 -1.73 -8.66
N ALA A 108 11.86 -2.22 -9.51
CA ALA A 108 13.02 -3.00 -9.11
C ALA A 108 13.97 -2.22 -8.17
N MET A 109 14.26 -0.96 -8.51
CA MET A 109 15.15 -0.12 -7.68
C MET A 109 14.50 0.22 -6.34
N THR A 110 13.20 0.42 -6.30
CA THR A 110 12.50 0.67 -5.04
C THR A 110 12.52 -0.55 -4.14
N LEU A 111 12.23 -1.73 -4.67
CA LEU A 111 12.29 -2.97 -3.88
C LEU A 111 13.70 -3.23 -3.35
N LEU A 112 14.73 -2.99 -4.17
CA LEU A 112 16.12 -3.08 -3.73
C LEU A 112 16.42 -2.11 -2.58
N ASP A 113 16.03 -0.85 -2.70
CA ASP A 113 16.23 0.17 -1.67
C ASP A 113 15.50 -0.18 -0.37
N LEU A 114 14.25 -0.66 -0.47
CA LEU A 114 13.47 -1.06 0.69
C LEU A 114 14.11 -2.25 1.41
N ASN A 115 14.54 -3.26 0.65
CA ASN A 115 15.18 -4.46 1.19
C ASN A 115 16.50 -4.16 1.89
N LEU A 116 17.26 -3.19 1.38
CA LEU A 116 18.53 -2.82 1.98
C LEU A 116 18.42 -1.96 3.25
N LYS A 117 17.27 -1.31 3.48
CA LYS A 117 17.19 -0.23 4.47
C LYS A 117 16.02 -0.32 5.44
N TYR A 118 14.83 -0.73 5.00
CA TYR A 118 13.59 -0.45 5.73
C TYR A 118 12.66 -1.64 5.91
N ALA A 119 12.78 -2.70 5.09
CA ALA A 119 11.83 -3.80 5.09
C ALA A 119 12.47 -5.08 4.56
N ASP A 120 11.89 -6.21 4.87
CA ASP A 120 12.16 -7.47 4.19
C ASP A 120 11.31 -7.55 2.92
N VAL A 121 11.93 -7.78 1.77
CA VAL A 121 11.21 -8.01 0.52
C VAL A 121 11.05 -9.51 0.32
N ILE A 122 9.80 -9.96 0.29
CA ILE A 122 9.43 -11.38 0.27
C ILE A 122 8.45 -11.67 -0.88
N SER A 123 8.32 -12.92 -1.26
CA SER A 123 7.29 -13.37 -2.19
C SER A 123 5.93 -13.55 -1.51
N SER A 124 4.86 -13.60 -2.29
CA SER A 124 3.52 -13.93 -1.77
C SER A 124 3.48 -15.34 -1.16
N GLN A 125 4.24 -16.28 -1.67
CA GLN A 125 4.35 -17.63 -1.13
C GLN A 125 4.94 -17.62 0.28
N GLU A 126 6.01 -16.86 0.51
CA GLU A 126 6.62 -16.70 1.83
C GLU A 126 5.68 -15.99 2.81
N ALA A 127 5.00 -14.93 2.35
CA ALA A 127 4.01 -14.23 3.17
C ALA A 127 2.88 -15.15 3.63
N LEU A 128 2.32 -15.95 2.71
CA LEU A 128 1.24 -16.90 3.03
C LEU A 128 1.71 -18.02 3.96
N ALA A 129 2.92 -18.53 3.79
CA ALA A 129 3.50 -19.52 4.69
C ALA A 129 3.62 -18.96 6.12
N CYS A 130 4.15 -17.76 6.26
CA CYS A 130 4.26 -17.07 7.55
C CYS A 130 2.89 -16.86 8.23
N LEU A 131 1.90 -16.43 7.48
CA LEU A 131 0.54 -16.23 8.00
C LEU A 131 -0.12 -17.55 8.46
N SER A 132 0.13 -18.65 7.73
CA SER A 132 -0.38 -19.97 8.11
C SER A 132 0.22 -20.45 9.43
N GLU A 133 1.53 -20.30 9.62
CA GLU A 133 2.22 -20.66 10.87
C GLU A 133 1.71 -19.85 12.09
N LEU A 134 1.37 -18.57 11.87
CA LEU A 134 0.80 -17.73 12.94
C LEU A 134 -0.64 -18.13 13.30
N GLY A 135 -1.41 -18.63 12.34
CA GLY A 135 -2.77 -19.15 12.56
C GLY A 135 -2.77 -20.39 13.44
N ASP A 136 -1.85 -21.31 13.21
CA ASP A 136 -1.75 -22.58 13.93
C ASP A 136 -1.30 -22.42 15.40
N GLN A 137 -0.68 -21.28 15.75
CA GLN A 137 -0.24 -21.00 17.13
C GLN A 137 -1.34 -20.47 18.05
N LYS A 138 -2.55 -20.22 17.53
CA LYS A 138 -3.67 -19.66 18.29
C LYS A 138 -4.70 -20.71 18.75
N GLU A 139 -4.51 -21.99 18.44
CA GLU A 139 -5.30 -23.12 18.96
C GLU A 139 -4.56 -23.75 20.16
#